data_64edbe006aa907e4014983f62fb8be67
#
_entry.id   64edbe006aa907e4014983f62fb8be67
#
_cell.length_a   1.000
_cell.length_b   1.000
_cell.length_c   1.000
_cell.angle_alpha   90.00
_cell.angle_beta   90.00
_cell.angle_gamma   90.00
#
_symmetry.space_group_name_H-M   'P 1'
#
loop_
_entity.id
_entity.type
_entity.pdbx_description
1 polymer ?
#
loop_
_entity_poly.entity_id
_entity_poly.type
_entity_poly.pdbx_seq_one_letter_code
_entity_poly.pdbx_strand_id
1 'polypeptide(L)'
;MRVPAWPSSSRGSLATGLQQRAASLLAAVVLASTPMAALPALAAGPPTQVELARLPAGLARIDMLLENWDKITTVCNGAADELEMKQEVATTGVQKCSKTPLKVQQYIGASSTLDPLFKADKLMIRAAQMVDDKDAEEYNSAVDLYITKQQMASTMAYTSSWSGIENPNGSVGQIEDNLLEAKKEVQALRSSVSTVVDLLHIEKF
;
A
#
# COMPACT_ATOMS: atom_id res chain seq x y z
N MET A 1 7.47 -23.08 -43.57
CA MET A 1 6.86 -23.67 -42.35
C MET A 1 5.42 -23.21 -42.27
N ARG A 2 4.44 -24.11 -42.28
CA ARG A 2 3.02 -23.84 -42.36
C ARG A 2 2.45 -23.66 -40.93
N VAL A 3 1.73 -22.55 -40.69
CA VAL A 3 0.98 -22.29 -39.46
C VAL A 3 -0.33 -23.05 -39.51
N PRO A 4 -0.75 -23.82 -38.49
CA PRO A 4 -2.05 -24.47 -38.47
C PRO A 4 -3.17 -23.49 -38.11
N ALA A 5 -4.25 -23.54 -38.90
CA ALA A 5 -5.47 -22.78 -38.68
C ALA A 5 -6.34 -23.43 -37.60
N TRP A 6 -6.95 -22.59 -36.76
CA TRP A 6 -7.93 -22.98 -35.74
C TRP A 6 -9.34 -23.13 -36.35
N PRO A 7 -10.13 -24.14 -35.97
CA PRO A 7 -11.50 -24.29 -36.47
C PRO A 7 -12.47 -23.36 -35.77
N SER A 8 -13.28 -22.67 -36.57
CA SER A 8 -14.44 -21.87 -36.16
C SER A 8 -15.58 -22.79 -35.73
N SER A 9 -16.06 -22.64 -34.49
CA SER A 9 -17.23 -23.33 -33.97
C SER A 9 -18.51 -22.57 -34.31
N SER A 10 -19.39 -23.26 -35.00
CA SER A 10 -20.67 -22.86 -35.51
C SER A 10 -21.72 -22.59 -34.42
N ARG A 11 -22.50 -21.54 -34.65
CA ARG A 11 -23.75 -21.21 -33.95
C ARG A 11 -24.81 -22.28 -34.21
N GLY A 12 -25.34 -22.85 -33.15
CA GLY A 12 -26.57 -23.64 -33.17
C GLY A 12 -27.73 -22.81 -32.60
N SER A 13 -28.59 -22.36 -33.50
CA SER A 13 -29.93 -21.82 -33.20
C SER A 13 -30.89 -22.97 -32.95
N LEU A 14 -31.59 -23.01 -31.83
CA LEU A 14 -32.84 -23.76 -31.66
C LEU A 14 -33.85 -22.89 -30.92
N ALA A 15 -34.76 -22.34 -31.74
CA ALA A 15 -36.07 -21.85 -31.29
C ALA A 15 -37.05 -23.03 -31.26
N THR A 16 -37.95 -23.02 -30.29
CA THR A 16 -39.34 -23.46 -30.24
C THR A 16 -39.69 -23.79 -28.80
N GLY A 17 -40.49 -23.01 -28.12
CA GLY A 17 -41.92 -23.07 -28.19
C GLY A 17 -42.46 -23.95 -27.06
N LEU A 18 -43.00 -23.29 -26.01
CA LEU A 18 -44.14 -23.85 -25.26
C LEU A 18 -44.75 -22.72 -24.39
N GLN A 19 -45.84 -22.15 -24.95
CA GLN A 19 -46.82 -21.42 -24.17
C GLN A 19 -47.55 -22.41 -23.26
N GLN A 20 -47.45 -22.16 -21.94
CA GLN A 20 -48.44 -22.71 -21.02
C GLN A 20 -48.90 -21.63 -20.04
N ARG A 21 -50.17 -21.33 -20.18
CA ARG A 21 -50.98 -20.49 -19.30
C ARG A 21 -51.07 -21.14 -17.92
N ALA A 22 -50.80 -20.40 -16.91
CA ALA A 22 -51.33 -20.69 -15.58
C ALA A 22 -51.56 -19.38 -14.81
N ALA A 23 -52.75 -19.32 -14.29
CA ALA A 23 -53.43 -18.17 -13.70
C ALA A 23 -52.79 -17.64 -12.41
N SER A 24 -52.91 -16.33 -12.31
CA SER A 24 -53.17 -15.48 -11.13
C SER A 24 -53.15 -16.16 -9.75
N LEU A 25 -52.17 -15.73 -8.91
CA LEU A 25 -52.39 -15.46 -7.50
C LEU A 25 -51.49 -14.29 -7.14
N LEU A 26 -52.07 -13.09 -7.12
CA LEU A 26 -51.47 -11.88 -6.55
C LEU A 26 -51.48 -12.03 -5.01
N ALA A 27 -50.41 -12.56 -4.45
CA ALA A 27 -50.11 -12.40 -3.06
C ALA A 27 -49.32 -11.06 -2.91
N ALA A 28 -50.02 -10.02 -2.51
CA ALA A 28 -49.42 -8.76 -2.11
C ALA A 28 -48.62 -8.99 -0.84
N VAL A 29 -47.31 -9.24 -0.99
CA VAL A 29 -46.36 -9.17 0.11
C VAL A 29 -46.09 -7.70 0.35
N VAL A 30 -46.78 -7.13 1.32
CA VAL A 30 -46.43 -5.82 1.91
C VAL A 30 -45.10 -6.00 2.63
N LEU A 31 -44.00 -5.74 1.93
CA LEU A 31 -42.69 -5.55 2.54
C LEU A 31 -42.78 -4.28 3.36
N ALA A 32 -43.03 -4.43 4.67
CA ALA A 32 -42.81 -3.37 5.63
C ALA A 32 -41.31 -3.03 5.60
N SER A 33 -40.95 -2.02 4.81
CA SER A 33 -39.64 -1.37 4.85
C SER A 33 -39.50 -0.69 6.19
N THR A 34 -39.06 -1.43 7.21
CA THR A 34 -38.52 -0.80 8.43
C THR A 34 -37.34 0.06 7.98
N PRO A 35 -37.34 1.38 8.26
CA PRO A 35 -36.15 2.18 8.04
C PRO A 35 -35.08 1.58 8.95
N MET A 36 -34.04 0.93 8.37
CA MET A 36 -32.82 0.66 9.08
C MET A 36 -32.29 2.03 9.48
N ALA A 37 -32.53 2.39 10.75
CA ALA A 37 -31.85 3.52 11.36
C ALA A 37 -30.36 3.22 11.18
N ALA A 38 -29.71 3.97 10.27
CA ALA A 38 -28.26 3.96 10.16
C ALA A 38 -27.76 4.32 11.55
N LEU A 39 -27.19 3.37 12.26
CA LEU A 39 -26.46 3.65 13.49
C LEU A 39 -25.45 4.73 13.13
N PRO A 40 -25.44 5.89 13.82
CA PRO A 40 -24.42 6.88 13.56
C PRO A 40 -23.09 6.17 13.73
N ALA A 41 -22.30 6.13 12.68
CA ALA A 41 -20.90 5.73 12.80
C ALA A 41 -20.33 6.62 13.90
N LEU A 42 -20.01 6.04 15.05
CA LEU A 42 -19.35 6.76 16.15
C LEU A 42 -18.09 7.34 15.52
N ALA A 43 -18.15 8.62 15.17
CA ALA A 43 -16.98 9.36 14.72
C ALA A 43 -15.98 9.23 15.85
N ALA A 44 -14.89 8.50 15.59
CA ALA A 44 -13.83 8.34 16.58
C ALA A 44 -13.38 9.76 16.96
N GLY A 45 -13.45 10.10 18.25
CA GLY A 45 -13.05 11.40 18.76
C GLY A 45 -11.60 11.75 18.42
N PRO A 46 -11.11 12.92 18.82
CA PRO A 46 -9.73 13.31 18.61
C PRO A 46 -8.79 12.24 19.16
N PRO A 47 -7.64 12.03 18.53
CA PRO A 47 -6.67 11.04 19.01
C PRO A 47 -6.07 11.46 20.35
N THR A 48 -5.73 10.47 21.14
CA THR A 48 -5.03 10.67 22.42
C THR A 48 -3.54 10.97 22.18
N GLN A 49 -2.88 11.56 23.17
CA GLN A 49 -1.42 11.79 23.11
C GLN A 49 -0.62 10.51 22.90
N VAL A 50 -1.07 9.39 23.46
CA VAL A 50 -0.44 8.07 23.27
C VAL A 50 -0.56 7.60 21.82
N GLU A 51 -1.70 7.84 21.17
CA GLU A 51 -1.86 7.54 19.75
C GLU A 51 -0.97 8.44 18.88
N LEU A 52 -0.90 9.74 19.22
CA LEU A 52 -0.09 10.72 18.48
C LEU A 52 1.41 10.46 18.60
N ALA A 53 1.90 9.96 19.73
CA ALA A 53 3.30 9.60 19.94
C ALA A 53 3.84 8.55 18.94
N ARG A 54 2.93 7.85 18.23
CA ARG A 54 3.30 6.94 17.14
C ARG A 54 3.88 7.67 15.93
N LEU A 55 3.50 8.92 15.67
CA LEU A 55 3.95 9.66 14.50
C LEU A 55 5.44 10.00 14.56
N PRO A 56 5.99 10.62 15.63
CA PRO A 56 7.43 10.82 15.74
C PRO A 56 8.20 9.50 15.80
N ALA A 57 7.67 8.44 16.42
CA ALA A 57 8.28 7.12 16.39
C ALA A 57 8.35 6.55 14.97
N GLY A 58 7.31 6.76 14.17
CA GLY A 58 7.29 6.40 12.76
C GLY A 58 8.27 7.21 11.93
N LEU A 59 8.40 8.51 12.20
CA LEU A 59 9.37 9.38 11.54
C LEU A 59 10.80 8.89 11.79
N ALA A 60 11.16 8.61 13.05
CA ALA A 60 12.47 8.06 13.40
C ALA A 60 12.75 6.72 12.71
N ARG A 61 11.72 5.90 12.52
CA ARG A 61 11.84 4.62 11.81
C ARG A 61 12.10 4.82 10.31
N ILE A 62 11.47 5.81 9.68
CA ILE A 62 11.77 6.18 8.29
C ILE A 62 13.20 6.72 8.17
N ASP A 63 13.63 7.56 9.11
CA ASP A 63 14.99 8.08 9.14
C ASP A 63 16.02 6.94 9.20
N MET A 64 15.81 5.97 10.09
CA MET A 64 16.65 4.77 10.18
C MET A 64 16.68 3.97 8.85
N LEU A 65 15.55 3.84 8.16
CA LEU A 65 15.50 3.20 6.83
C LEU A 65 16.36 3.97 5.82
N LEU A 66 16.20 5.28 5.73
CA LEU A 66 16.90 6.12 4.75
C LEU A 66 18.42 6.15 5.00
N GLU A 67 18.83 6.24 6.25
CA GLU A 67 20.25 6.21 6.67
C GLU A 67 20.92 4.86 6.39
N ASN A 68 20.17 3.78 6.53
CA ASN A 68 20.69 2.42 6.35
C ASN A 68 20.14 1.73 5.10
N TRP A 69 19.75 2.51 4.07
CA TRP A 69 19.02 2.02 2.90
C TRP A 69 19.64 0.77 2.28
N ASP A 70 20.90 0.84 1.89
CA ASP A 70 21.57 -0.28 1.20
C ASP A 70 21.72 -1.49 2.11
N LYS A 71 21.97 -1.28 3.40
CA LYS A 71 22.08 -2.36 4.39
C LYS A 71 20.75 -3.07 4.61
N ILE A 72 19.63 -2.32 4.60
CA ILE A 72 18.28 -2.87 4.84
C ILE A 72 17.76 -3.55 3.57
N THR A 73 18.01 -2.95 2.40
CA THR A 73 17.49 -3.44 1.12
C THR A 73 18.41 -4.41 0.40
N THR A 74 19.52 -4.83 1.02
CA THR A 74 20.48 -5.78 0.43
C THR A 74 20.94 -6.77 1.49
N VAL A 75 20.93 -8.06 1.16
CA VAL A 75 21.44 -9.12 2.01
C VAL A 75 22.53 -9.88 1.25
N CYS A 76 23.67 -10.08 1.90
CA CYS A 76 24.81 -10.78 1.34
C CYS A 76 25.05 -12.12 2.06
N ASN A 77 25.64 -13.09 1.37
CA ASN A 77 25.99 -14.41 1.92
C ASN A 77 24.81 -15.29 2.36
N GLY A 78 23.67 -15.16 1.72
CA GLY A 78 22.54 -16.09 1.93
C GLY A 78 21.77 -15.94 3.25
N ALA A 79 22.03 -14.87 4.01
CA ALA A 79 21.33 -14.60 5.28
C ALA A 79 19.97 -13.89 5.10
N ALA A 80 19.31 -14.06 3.95
CA ALA A 80 18.01 -13.45 3.70
C ALA A 80 16.89 -14.30 4.30
N ASP A 81 15.86 -13.64 4.84
CA ASP A 81 14.62 -14.27 5.29
C ASP A 81 13.97 -15.07 4.15
N GLU A 82 13.52 -16.29 4.45
CA GLU A 82 12.88 -17.19 3.48
C GLU A 82 11.56 -16.64 2.90
N LEU A 83 10.96 -15.66 3.57
CA LEU A 83 9.67 -15.04 3.18
C LEU A 83 9.80 -13.91 2.14
N GLU A 84 11.04 -13.50 1.80
CA GLU A 84 11.27 -12.44 0.83
C GLU A 84 11.69 -12.98 -0.52
N MET A 85 11.10 -12.46 -1.60
CA MET A 85 11.58 -12.73 -2.94
C MET A 85 12.97 -12.12 -3.12
N LYS A 86 13.95 -12.99 -3.28
CA LYS A 86 15.36 -12.64 -3.41
C LYS A 86 15.68 -12.39 -4.87
N GLN A 87 16.34 -11.29 -5.13
CA GLN A 87 16.90 -10.98 -6.44
C GLN A 87 18.42 -11.02 -6.33
N GLU A 88 19.04 -11.99 -6.98
CA GLU A 88 20.51 -12.10 -6.97
C GLU A 88 21.13 -10.97 -7.80
N VAL A 89 21.95 -10.16 -7.13
CA VAL A 89 22.81 -9.16 -7.76
C VAL A 89 24.23 -9.67 -7.72
N ALA A 90 24.80 -9.95 -8.88
CA ALA A 90 26.21 -10.31 -8.98
C ALA A 90 27.07 -9.06 -8.71
N THR A 91 27.67 -8.98 -7.52
CA THR A 91 28.74 -8.02 -7.27
C THR A 91 30.05 -8.60 -7.78
N THR A 92 30.91 -7.74 -8.32
CA THR A 92 32.25 -8.11 -8.78
C THR A 92 33.06 -8.62 -7.60
N GLY A 93 33.19 -9.97 -7.50
CA GLY A 93 33.91 -10.62 -6.42
C GLY A 93 33.24 -11.88 -5.90
N VAL A 94 33.77 -12.43 -4.83
CA VAL A 94 33.36 -13.70 -4.22
C VAL A 94 32.02 -13.61 -3.46
N GLN A 95 31.48 -12.42 -3.27
CA GLN A 95 30.30 -12.16 -2.43
C GLN A 95 29.04 -12.04 -3.29
N LYS A 96 28.12 -12.98 -3.12
CA LYS A 96 26.77 -12.87 -3.70
C LYS A 96 25.88 -12.07 -2.75
N CYS A 97 25.27 -11.04 -3.27
CA CYS A 97 24.27 -10.24 -2.57
C CYS A 97 22.92 -10.32 -3.30
N SER A 98 21.83 -10.30 -2.54
CA SER A 98 20.47 -10.27 -3.06
C SER A 98 19.78 -9.01 -2.58
N LYS A 99 18.99 -8.36 -3.43
CA LYS A 99 18.12 -7.25 -3.02
C LYS A 99 16.90 -7.79 -2.29
N THR A 100 16.49 -7.07 -1.24
CA THR A 100 15.32 -7.37 -0.41
C THR A 100 14.35 -6.19 -0.39
N PRO A 101 13.72 -5.85 -1.55
CA PRO A 101 12.91 -4.64 -1.71
C PRO A 101 11.73 -4.57 -0.74
N LEU A 102 11.12 -5.71 -0.40
CA LEU A 102 9.96 -5.78 0.50
C LEU A 102 10.27 -5.33 1.94
N LYS A 103 11.55 -5.26 2.33
CA LYS A 103 11.94 -4.66 3.62
C LYS A 103 11.49 -3.22 3.75
N VAL A 104 11.42 -2.45 2.67
CA VAL A 104 10.92 -1.07 2.68
C VAL A 104 9.52 -0.99 3.30
N GLN A 105 8.63 -1.92 2.95
CA GLN A 105 7.25 -1.94 3.44
C GLN A 105 7.17 -2.11 4.97
N GLN A 106 8.17 -2.72 5.59
CA GLN A 106 8.22 -2.94 7.04
C GLN A 106 8.53 -1.65 7.82
N TYR A 107 8.98 -0.59 7.16
CA TYR A 107 9.37 0.68 7.78
C TYR A 107 8.40 1.83 7.52
N ILE A 108 7.43 1.63 6.63
CA ILE A 108 6.48 2.67 6.20
C ILE A 108 5.03 2.37 6.59
N GLY A 109 4.81 1.41 7.50
CA GLY A 109 3.47 1.06 7.98
C GLY A 109 2.65 0.19 7.02
N ALA A 110 3.26 -0.37 5.95
CA ALA A 110 2.53 -1.09 4.91
C ALA A 110 2.36 -2.60 5.19
N SER A 111 3.21 -3.21 6.03
CA SER A 111 3.26 -4.67 6.18
C SER A 111 2.98 -5.20 7.59
N SER A 112 3.11 -4.40 8.64
CA SER A 112 3.02 -4.86 10.02
C SER A 112 2.09 -4.01 10.87
N THR A 113 1.24 -4.66 11.65
CA THR A 113 0.38 -4.00 12.66
C THR A 113 1.17 -3.44 13.84
N LEU A 114 2.41 -3.89 14.03
CA LEU A 114 3.32 -3.39 15.07
C LEU A 114 4.09 -2.14 14.65
N ASP A 115 4.03 -1.79 13.36
CA ASP A 115 4.67 -0.56 12.87
C ASP A 115 3.96 0.68 13.42
N PRO A 116 4.69 1.69 13.94
CA PRO A 116 4.09 2.93 14.40
C PRO A 116 3.22 3.63 13.35
N LEU A 117 3.55 3.48 12.06
CA LEU A 117 2.79 4.07 10.95
C LEU A 117 1.65 3.18 10.43
N PHE A 118 1.39 2.02 11.05
CA PHE A 118 0.26 1.19 10.64
C PHE A 118 -1.06 1.96 10.82
N LYS A 119 -1.80 2.15 9.71
CA LYS A 119 -3.03 2.97 9.67
C LYS A 119 -2.84 4.40 10.18
N ALA A 120 -1.65 4.98 9.98
CA ALA A 120 -1.38 6.35 10.40
C ALA A 120 -2.19 7.38 9.60
N ASP A 121 -2.61 7.06 8.38
CA ASP A 121 -3.57 7.82 7.58
C ASP A 121 -4.84 8.16 8.39
N LYS A 122 -5.45 7.15 9.02
CA LYS A 122 -6.65 7.31 9.84
C LYS A 122 -6.40 8.11 11.11
N LEU A 123 -5.21 7.95 11.70
CA LEU A 123 -4.79 8.73 12.86
C LEU A 123 -4.63 10.20 12.48
N MET A 124 -3.94 10.50 11.39
CA MET A 124 -3.72 11.85 10.88
C MET A 124 -5.04 12.54 10.51
N ILE A 125 -5.95 11.84 9.80
CA ILE A 125 -7.28 12.38 9.46
C ILE A 125 -8.06 12.76 10.73
N ARG A 126 -8.01 11.94 11.78
CA ARG A 126 -8.66 12.26 13.08
C ARG A 126 -7.99 13.42 13.79
N ALA A 127 -6.68 13.58 13.64
CA ALA A 127 -5.92 14.64 14.27
C ALA A 127 -6.11 16.02 13.61
N ALA A 128 -6.67 16.09 12.41
CA ALA A 128 -6.92 17.34 11.70
C ALA A 128 -7.72 18.37 12.53
N GLN A 129 -8.63 17.91 13.39
CA GLN A 129 -9.41 18.78 14.29
C GLN A 129 -8.59 19.42 15.44
N MET A 130 -7.34 19.04 15.60
CA MET A 130 -6.42 19.55 16.62
C MET A 130 -5.46 20.61 16.08
N VAL A 131 -5.49 20.84 14.77
CA VAL A 131 -4.63 21.81 14.07
C VAL A 131 -5.34 23.18 14.05
N ASP A 132 -4.58 24.25 14.19
CA ASP A 132 -5.10 25.61 14.06
C ASP A 132 -5.70 25.86 12.66
N ASP A 133 -6.80 26.59 12.56
CA ASP A 133 -7.48 26.89 11.28
C ASP A 133 -6.55 27.48 10.21
N LYS A 134 -5.57 28.29 10.62
CA LYS A 134 -4.57 28.89 9.71
C LYS A 134 -3.65 27.88 9.05
N ASP A 135 -3.42 26.73 9.70
CA ASP A 135 -2.50 25.67 9.27
C ASP A 135 -3.23 24.46 8.67
N ALA A 136 -4.57 24.49 8.66
CA ALA A 136 -5.42 23.36 8.25
C ALA A 136 -5.20 22.94 6.80
N GLU A 137 -4.97 23.89 5.88
CA GLU A 137 -4.72 23.60 4.46
C GLU A 137 -3.37 22.87 4.27
N GLU A 138 -2.31 23.37 4.92
CA GLU A 138 -0.98 22.76 4.87
C GLU A 138 -1.01 21.36 5.50
N TYR A 139 -1.71 21.20 6.63
CA TYR A 139 -1.88 19.91 7.28
C TYR A 139 -2.56 18.89 6.37
N ASN A 140 -3.71 19.24 5.78
CA ASN A 140 -4.44 18.34 4.90
C ASN A 140 -3.61 17.96 3.68
N SER A 141 -2.89 18.91 3.09
CA SER A 141 -1.97 18.65 1.98
C SER A 141 -0.86 17.68 2.38
N ALA A 142 -0.31 17.79 3.58
CA ALA A 142 0.71 16.89 4.10
C ALA A 142 0.14 15.47 4.32
N VAL A 143 -1.10 15.35 4.83
CA VAL A 143 -1.77 14.06 5.01
C VAL A 143 -2.05 13.38 3.66
N ASP A 144 -2.54 14.10 2.67
CA ASP A 144 -2.79 13.57 1.32
C ASP A 144 -1.48 13.12 0.66
N LEU A 145 -0.41 13.90 0.84
CA LEU A 145 0.92 13.54 0.37
C LEU A 145 1.43 12.27 1.06
N TYR A 146 1.25 12.15 2.38
CA TYR A 146 1.59 10.93 3.13
C TYR A 146 0.93 9.70 2.53
N ILE A 147 -0.39 9.73 2.35
CA ILE A 147 -1.17 8.60 1.81
C ILE A 147 -0.66 8.19 0.44
N THR A 148 -0.49 9.17 -0.44
CA THR A 148 -0.01 8.94 -1.82
C THR A 148 1.40 8.37 -1.83
N LYS A 149 2.32 8.95 -1.06
CA LYS A 149 3.73 8.55 -1.05
C LYS A 149 3.97 7.20 -0.38
N GLN A 150 3.21 6.87 0.66
CA GLN A 150 3.24 5.54 1.28
C GLN A 150 2.84 4.46 0.26
N GLN A 151 1.74 4.70 -0.46
CA GLN A 151 1.26 3.76 -1.47
C GLN A 151 2.26 3.61 -2.62
N MET A 152 2.83 4.71 -3.11
CA MET A 152 3.82 4.67 -4.19
C MET A 152 5.10 3.96 -3.75
N ALA A 153 5.65 4.27 -2.58
CA ALA A 153 6.83 3.61 -2.03
C ALA A 153 6.60 2.09 -1.88
N SER A 154 5.45 1.70 -1.35
CA SER A 154 5.06 0.30 -1.20
C SER A 154 4.94 -0.40 -2.57
N THR A 155 4.32 0.26 -3.55
CA THR A 155 4.16 -0.28 -4.91
C THR A 155 5.51 -0.44 -5.61
N MET A 156 6.40 0.57 -5.52
CA MET A 156 7.72 0.50 -6.13
C MET A 156 8.58 -0.60 -5.50
N ALA A 157 8.55 -0.74 -4.18
CA ALA A 157 9.23 -1.82 -3.48
C ALA A 157 8.70 -3.21 -3.91
N TYR A 158 7.38 -3.36 -4.03
CA TYR A 158 6.76 -4.59 -4.52
C TYR A 158 7.15 -4.87 -5.99
N THR A 159 7.03 -3.88 -6.88
CA THR A 159 7.41 -4.02 -8.28
C THR A 159 8.89 -4.38 -8.42
N SER A 160 9.76 -3.78 -7.61
CA SER A 160 11.18 -4.12 -7.56
C SER A 160 11.41 -5.60 -7.24
N SER A 161 10.64 -6.17 -6.31
CA SER A 161 10.78 -7.58 -5.92
C SER A 161 10.41 -8.57 -7.02
N TRP A 162 9.66 -8.12 -8.04
CA TRP A 162 9.26 -8.93 -9.20
C TRP A 162 10.02 -8.59 -10.49
N SER A 163 10.93 -7.63 -10.44
CA SER A 163 11.64 -7.15 -11.64
C SER A 163 12.91 -7.92 -11.96
N GLY A 164 13.14 -9.09 -11.35
CA GLY A 164 14.33 -9.88 -11.51
C GLY A 164 14.42 -10.70 -12.80
N ILE A 165 15.54 -11.36 -12.96
CA ILE A 165 15.88 -12.17 -14.15
C ILE A 165 14.93 -13.36 -14.36
N GLU A 166 14.21 -13.79 -13.36
CA GLU A 166 13.16 -14.81 -13.46
C GLU A 166 11.90 -14.29 -14.18
N ASN A 167 11.73 -12.98 -14.29
CA ASN A 167 10.70 -12.38 -15.11
C ASN A 167 11.24 -12.19 -16.55
N PRO A 168 10.53 -12.62 -17.61
CA PRO A 168 10.98 -12.50 -19.01
C PRO A 168 11.40 -11.10 -19.44
N ASN A 169 10.84 -10.06 -18.79
CA ASN A 169 11.15 -8.66 -19.06
C ASN A 169 11.94 -8.00 -17.92
N GLY A 170 12.40 -8.77 -16.94
CA GLY A 170 13.10 -8.28 -15.78
C GLY A 170 14.62 -8.22 -15.97
N SER A 171 15.28 -7.38 -15.17
CA SER A 171 16.74 -7.28 -15.09
C SER A 171 17.17 -6.79 -13.72
N VAL A 172 18.46 -7.01 -13.40
CA VAL A 172 19.07 -6.46 -12.18
C VAL A 172 18.97 -4.95 -12.14
N GLY A 173 19.21 -4.26 -13.27
CA GLY A 173 19.09 -2.81 -13.38
C GLY A 173 17.68 -2.34 -13.05
N GLN A 174 16.67 -3.06 -13.51
CA GLN A 174 15.27 -2.71 -13.21
C GLN A 174 14.91 -2.82 -11.71
N ILE A 175 15.50 -3.79 -11.01
CA ILE A 175 15.34 -3.90 -9.55
C ILE A 175 15.90 -2.65 -8.87
N GLU A 176 17.10 -2.23 -9.27
CA GLU A 176 17.79 -1.06 -8.70
C GLU A 176 17.07 0.24 -9.02
N ASP A 177 16.61 0.41 -10.26
CA ASP A 177 15.83 1.58 -10.68
C ASP A 177 14.53 1.71 -9.87
N ASN A 178 13.76 0.63 -9.73
CA ASN A 178 12.54 0.63 -8.93
C ASN A 178 12.81 0.87 -7.44
N LEU A 179 13.92 0.34 -6.90
CA LEU A 179 14.34 0.63 -5.52
C LEU A 179 14.76 2.09 -5.34
N LEU A 180 15.40 2.68 -6.33
CA LEU A 180 15.75 4.10 -6.28
C LEU A 180 14.50 4.98 -6.30
N GLU A 181 13.51 4.65 -7.11
CA GLU A 181 12.21 5.34 -7.08
C GLU A 181 11.51 5.14 -5.73
N ALA A 182 11.50 3.92 -5.19
CA ALA A 182 10.96 3.68 -3.84
C ALA A 182 11.65 4.57 -2.79
N LYS A 183 12.96 4.75 -2.88
CA LYS A 183 13.71 5.64 -1.96
C LYS A 183 13.26 7.09 -2.05
N LYS A 184 13.05 7.62 -3.27
CA LYS A 184 12.53 8.98 -3.47
C LYS A 184 11.14 9.15 -2.85
N GLU A 185 10.27 8.16 -3.04
CA GLU A 185 8.93 8.18 -2.46
C GLU A 185 8.98 8.13 -0.92
N VAL A 186 9.88 7.34 -0.34
CA VAL A 186 10.11 7.31 1.12
C VAL A 186 10.67 8.64 1.64
N GLN A 187 11.51 9.34 0.88
CA GLN A 187 11.99 10.67 1.25
C GLN A 187 10.85 11.70 1.28
N ALA A 188 9.97 11.67 0.29
CA ALA A 188 8.79 12.52 0.26
C ALA A 188 7.80 12.16 1.39
N LEU A 189 7.62 10.87 1.67
CA LEU A 189 6.84 10.38 2.81
C LEU A 189 7.38 10.91 4.13
N ARG A 190 8.70 10.84 4.32
CA ARG A 190 9.39 11.39 5.50
C ARG A 190 9.06 12.87 5.71
N SER A 191 9.14 13.65 4.62
CA SER A 191 8.85 15.08 4.68
C SER A 191 7.41 15.35 5.09
N SER A 192 6.44 14.60 4.55
CA SER A 192 5.03 14.77 4.90
C SER A 192 4.75 14.41 6.37
N VAL A 193 5.33 13.31 6.89
CA VAL A 193 5.20 12.95 8.31
C VAL A 193 5.83 14.02 9.20
N SER A 194 6.98 14.57 8.82
CA SER A 194 7.64 15.67 9.56
C SER A 194 6.73 16.88 9.67
N THR A 195 6.12 17.32 8.54
CA THR A 195 5.17 18.45 8.52
C THR A 195 3.97 18.18 9.43
N VAL A 196 3.38 16.97 9.35
CA VAL A 196 2.25 16.60 10.23
C VAL A 196 2.63 16.67 11.71
N VAL A 197 3.82 16.16 12.10
CA VAL A 197 4.30 16.19 13.48
C VAL A 197 4.53 17.63 13.96
N ASP A 198 5.11 18.49 13.10
CA ASP A 198 5.35 19.89 13.40
C ASP A 198 4.06 20.68 13.63
N LEU A 199 3.08 20.51 12.73
CA LEU A 199 1.78 21.20 12.79
C LEU A 199 0.88 20.71 13.95
N LEU A 200 1.11 19.50 14.43
CA LEU A 200 0.48 18.98 15.65
C LEU A 200 1.22 19.35 16.93
N HIS A 201 2.35 20.06 16.82
CA HIS A 201 3.23 20.43 17.94
C HIS A 201 3.65 19.24 18.80
N ILE A 202 3.89 18.08 18.18
CA ILE A 202 4.33 16.87 18.87
C ILE A 202 5.87 16.90 18.94
N GLU A 203 6.42 16.64 20.14
CA GLU A 203 7.87 16.55 20.31
C GLU A 203 8.46 15.40 19.46
N LYS A 204 9.55 15.70 18.74
CA LYS A 204 10.37 14.72 18.02
C LYS A 204 11.41 14.14 18.98
N PHE A 205 11.58 12.83 18.94
CA PHE A 205 12.57 12.13 19.76
C PHE A 205 13.92 12.04 19.05
#